data_07fc4f19e7831f0353c3f0186eeefe99
#
_entry.id   07fc4f19e7831f0353c3f0186eeefe99
#
_cell.length_a   1.000
_cell.length_b   1.000
_cell.length_c   1.000
_cell.angle_alpha   90.00
_cell.angle_beta   90.00
_cell.angle_gamma   90.00
#
_symmetry.space_group_name_H-M   'P 1'
#
loop_
_entity.id
_entity.type
_entity.pdbx_description
1 polymer ?
#
loop_
_entity_poly.entity_id
_entity_poly.type
_entity_poly.pdbx_seq_one_letter_code
_entity_poly.pdbx_strand_id
1 'polypeptide(L)' 'MEEEMRRLQKEILKTEKEIAFVGKKLSNEQFVAKAPPEVVQEMREKASQHQGVRKRLEESLRKIEEALGDRV' A
#
# COMPACT_ATOMS: atom_id res chain seq x y z
N MET A 1 12.10 13.04 -14.32
CA MET A 1 11.40 11.75 -14.32
C MET A 1 11.96 10.73 -13.37
N GLU A 2 13.29 10.63 -13.28
CA GLU A 2 13.91 9.69 -12.34
C GLU A 2 13.55 9.99 -10.88
N GLU A 3 13.46 11.27 -10.54
CA GLU A 3 13.10 11.67 -9.18
C GLU A 3 11.67 11.28 -8.85
N GLU A 4 10.76 11.40 -9.82
CA GLU A 4 9.38 10.97 -9.61
C GLU A 4 9.28 9.46 -9.45
N MET A 5 10.04 8.70 -10.22
CA MET A 5 10.06 7.24 -10.09
C MET A 5 10.58 6.83 -8.72
N ARG A 6 11.64 7.47 -8.23
CA ARG A 6 12.16 7.19 -6.91
C ARG A 6 11.16 7.51 -5.81
N ARG A 7 10.47 8.64 -5.96
CA ARG A 7 9.43 9.03 -5.01
C ARG A 7 8.32 8.01 -4.99
N LEU A 8 7.83 7.60 -6.16
CA LEU A 8 6.77 6.62 -6.27
C LEU A 8 7.19 5.28 -5.68
N GLN A 9 8.41 4.85 -5.95
CA GLN A 9 8.94 3.61 -5.40
C GLN A 9 9.01 3.64 -3.89
N LYS A 10 9.46 4.76 -3.31
CA LYS A 10 9.50 4.93 -1.85
C LYS A 10 8.11 4.89 -1.25
N GLU A 11 7.15 5.56 -1.89
CA GLU A 11 5.77 5.56 -1.41
C GLU A 11 5.15 4.16 -1.50
N ILE A 12 5.42 3.43 -2.56
CA ILE A 12 4.95 2.05 -2.72
C ILE A 12 5.52 1.18 -1.59
N LEU A 13 6.82 1.28 -1.33
CA LEU A 13 7.44 0.51 -0.26
C LEU A 13 6.86 0.84 1.11
N LYS A 14 6.64 2.13 1.37
CA LYS A 14 6.04 2.56 2.62
C LYS A 14 4.63 2.01 2.76
N THR A 15 3.84 2.11 1.69
CA THR A 15 2.48 1.61 1.69
C THR A 15 2.43 0.10 1.87
N GLU A 16 3.33 -0.63 1.22
CA GLU A 16 3.43 -2.07 1.38
C GLU A 16 3.76 -2.48 2.81
N LYS A 17 4.64 -1.74 3.47
CA LYS A 17 4.95 -1.99 4.87
C LYS A 17 3.73 -1.77 5.76
N GLU A 18 2.97 -0.72 5.50
CA GLU A 18 1.76 -0.45 6.26
C GLU A 18 0.71 -1.54 6.03
N ILE A 19 0.55 -1.99 4.79
CA ILE A 19 -0.37 -3.08 4.46
C ILE A 19 0.06 -4.36 5.18
N ALA A 20 1.34 -4.68 5.16
CA ALA A 20 1.87 -5.86 5.82
C ALA A 20 1.66 -5.79 7.33
N PHE A 21 1.88 -4.64 7.93
CA PHE A 21 1.71 -4.43 9.37
C PHE A 21 0.25 -4.63 9.78
N VAL A 22 -0.67 -3.98 9.06
CA VAL A 22 -2.10 -4.10 9.34
C VAL A 22 -2.58 -5.52 9.07
N GLY A 23 -2.14 -6.12 7.96
CA GLY A 23 -2.51 -7.49 7.61
C GLY A 23 -2.05 -8.50 8.66
N LYS A 24 -0.85 -8.30 9.18
CA LYS A 24 -0.30 -9.17 10.22
C LYS A 24 -1.13 -9.08 11.50
N LYS A 25 -1.53 -7.88 11.89
CA LYS A 25 -2.38 -7.69 13.06
C LYS A 25 -3.76 -8.31 12.85
N LEU A 26 -4.35 -8.13 11.68
CA LEU A 26 -5.65 -8.70 11.37
C LEU A 26 -5.62 -10.23 11.28
N SER A 27 -4.47 -10.80 10.95
CA SER A 27 -4.27 -12.26 10.92
C SER A 27 -4.09 -12.86 12.32
N ASN A 28 -3.77 -12.03 13.31
CA ASN A 28 -3.57 -12.49 14.66
C ASN A 28 -4.93 -12.64 15.35
N GLU A 29 -5.35 -13.89 15.54
CA GLU A 29 -6.64 -14.19 16.13
C GLU A 29 -6.78 -13.62 17.55
N GLN A 30 -5.70 -13.65 18.33
CA GLN A 30 -5.72 -13.12 19.69
C GLN A 30 -5.94 -11.62 19.69
N PHE A 31 -5.32 -10.92 18.76
CA PHE A 31 -5.51 -9.48 18.63
C PHE A 31 -6.95 -9.15 18.23
N VAL A 32 -7.46 -9.84 17.24
CA VAL A 32 -8.83 -9.62 16.75
C VAL A 32 -9.86 -9.93 17.84
N ALA A 33 -9.61 -10.98 18.62
CA ALA A 33 -10.51 -11.37 19.71
C ALA A 33 -10.51 -10.37 20.87
N LYS A 34 -9.35 -9.76 21.16
CA LYS A 34 -9.22 -8.83 22.30
C LYS A 34 -9.50 -7.38 21.93
N ALA A 35 -9.27 -7.01 20.68
CA ALA A 35 -9.49 -5.64 20.25
C ALA A 35 -10.98 -5.34 20.13
N PRO A 36 -11.40 -4.09 20.43
CA PRO A 36 -12.78 -3.70 20.18
C PRO A 36 -13.14 -3.85 18.71
N PRO A 37 -14.39 -4.24 18.40
CA PRO A 37 -14.81 -4.40 17.00
C PRO A 37 -14.60 -3.15 16.16
N GLU A 38 -14.73 -1.97 16.75
CA GLU A 38 -14.53 -0.70 16.07
C GLU A 38 -13.10 -0.54 15.59
N VAL A 39 -12.14 -0.96 16.41
CA VAL A 39 -10.71 -0.88 16.07
C VAL A 39 -10.39 -1.84 14.93
N VAL A 40 -10.93 -3.07 14.99
CA VAL A 40 -10.72 -4.06 13.94
C VAL A 40 -11.29 -3.56 12.62
N GLN A 41 -12.47 -2.97 12.65
CA GLN A 41 -13.09 -2.44 11.44
C GLN A 41 -12.29 -1.27 10.85
N GLU A 42 -11.80 -0.36 11.69
CA GLU A 42 -10.95 0.72 11.24
C GLU A 42 -9.68 0.20 10.57
N MET A 43 -9.07 -0.84 11.13
CA MET A 43 -7.89 -1.43 10.56
C MET A 43 -8.17 -2.06 9.20
N ARG A 44 -9.32 -2.71 9.05
CA ARG A 44 -9.73 -3.28 7.77
C ARG A 44 -9.95 -2.20 6.72
N GLU A 45 -10.57 -1.09 7.11
CA GLU A 45 -10.78 0.05 6.23
C GLU A 45 -9.45 0.67 5.80
N LYS A 46 -8.53 0.82 6.74
CA LYS A 46 -7.18 1.34 6.42
C LYS A 46 -6.45 0.40 5.47
N ALA A 47 -6.54 -0.90 5.69
CA ALA A 47 -5.91 -1.87 4.80
C ALA A 47 -6.44 -1.74 3.39
N SER A 48 -7.76 -1.59 3.24
CA SER A 48 -8.38 -1.41 1.94
C SER A 48 -7.92 -0.11 1.27
N GLN A 49 -7.85 0.98 2.04
CA GLN A 49 -7.37 2.27 1.54
C GLN A 49 -5.92 2.19 1.08
N HIS A 50 -5.06 1.56 1.88
CA HIS A 50 -3.65 1.41 1.52
C HIS A 50 -3.47 0.58 0.25
N GLN A 51 -4.27 -0.46 0.08
CA GLN A 51 -4.23 -1.27 -1.14
C GLN A 51 -4.64 -0.45 -2.35
N GLY A 52 -5.66 0.40 -2.23
CA GLY A 52 -6.07 1.31 -3.28
C GLY A 52 -4.99 2.30 -3.65
N VAL A 53 -4.32 2.88 -2.64
CA VAL A 53 -3.22 3.82 -2.86
C VAL A 53 -2.05 3.10 -3.55
N ARG A 54 -1.70 1.91 -3.10
CA ARG A 54 -0.63 1.13 -3.72
C ARG A 54 -0.92 0.85 -5.19
N LYS A 55 -2.15 0.48 -5.49
CA LYS A 55 -2.55 0.20 -6.87
C LYS A 55 -2.38 1.44 -7.75
N ARG A 56 -2.80 2.61 -7.26
CA ARG A 56 -2.64 3.86 -8.00
C ARG A 56 -1.19 4.21 -8.23
N LEU A 57 -0.36 4.03 -7.20
CA LEU A 57 1.07 4.31 -7.30
C LEU A 57 1.73 3.38 -8.32
N GLU A 58 1.37 2.11 -8.30
CA GLU A 58 1.90 1.14 -9.25
C GLU A 58 1.48 1.47 -10.69
N GLU A 59 0.24 1.90 -10.90
CA GLU A 59 -0.23 2.32 -12.22
C GLU A 59 0.51 3.56 -12.71
N SER A 60 0.76 4.53 -11.81
CA SER A 60 1.52 5.72 -12.14
C SER A 60 2.96 5.37 -12.53
N LEU A 61 3.58 4.48 -11.76
CA LEU A 61 4.93 4.03 -12.04
C LEU A 61 5.01 3.31 -13.39
N ARG A 62 4.02 2.47 -13.67
CA ARG A 62 3.95 1.75 -14.94
C ARG A 62 3.87 2.71 -16.12
N LYS A 63 3.05 3.76 -16.00
CA LYS A 63 2.91 4.75 -17.05
C LYS A 63 4.22 5.48 -17.31
N ILE A 64 4.96 5.81 -16.26
CA ILE A 64 6.26 6.44 -16.39
C ILE A 64 7.25 5.50 -17.07
N GLU A 65 7.27 4.23 -16.66
CA GLU A 65 8.15 3.23 -17.25
C GLU A 65 7.85 3.02 -18.73
N GLU A 66 6.57 2.96 -19.10
CA GLU A 66 6.15 2.84 -20.49
C GLU A 66 6.59 4.06 -21.32
N ALA A 67 6.44 5.25 -20.75
CA ALA A 67 6.86 6.47 -21.42
C ALA A 67 8.37 6.50 -21.67
N LEU A 68 9.14 6.03 -20.69
CA LEU A 68 10.60 5.96 -20.82
C LEU A 68 11.01 4.87 -21.81
N GLY A 69 10.31 3.74 -21.80
CA GLY A 69 10.57 2.66 -22.74
C GLY A 69 10.32 3.05 -24.20
N ASP A 70 9.29 3.86 -24.43
CA ASP A 70 8.94 4.31 -25.79
C ASP A 70 9.99 5.22 -26.39
N ARG A 71 10.88 5.77 -25.59
CA ARG A 71 11.95 6.65 -26.06
C ARG A 71 13.21 5.89 -26.51
N VAL A 72 13.24 4.62 -26.25
CA VAL A 72 14.33 3.77 -26.69
C VAL A 72 14.00 3.15 -28.03
#